data_a62ff3fbd23c6f22e13e8e21191b46d1
#
_entry.id   a62ff3fbd23c6f22e13e8e21191b46d1
#
_cell.length_a   1.000
_cell.length_b   1.000
_cell.length_c   1.000
_cell.angle_alpha   90.00
_cell.angle_beta   90.00
_cell.angle_gamma   90.00
#
_symmetry.space_group_name_H-M   'P 1'
#
loop_
_entity.id
_entity.type
_entity.pdbx_description
1 polymer ?
#
loop_
_entity_poly.entity_id
_entity_poly.type
_entity_poly.pdbx_seq_one_letter_code
_entity_poly.pdbx_strand_id
1 'polypeptide(L)'
;IYPEHHHEIGDVILDCEDICSIHSRSFQHVSFHVKKGEIVGFGGLVGAQRTELMEGIFGIRNLSSGTIKVNGQQVTIKQPKDAMKAGLGMITEDRRGTGIVGCLSIKDNVGITIYNKHLKAGFVLDHPTINKIVDDSSQQ
;
A
#
# COMPACT_ATOMS: atom_id res chain seq x y z
N ILE A 1 15.80 1.67 -23.74
CA ILE A 1 17.06 1.61 -22.96
C ILE A 1 16.60 1.66 -21.51
N TYR A 2 16.73 0.53 -20.81
CA TYR A 2 16.41 0.46 -19.38
C TYR A 2 17.71 0.71 -18.62
N PRO A 3 17.75 1.64 -17.64
CA PRO A 3 18.92 1.80 -16.80
C PRO A 3 19.18 0.50 -16.01
N GLU A 4 20.42 0.09 -15.95
CA GLU A 4 20.82 -1.03 -15.08
C GLU A 4 20.67 -0.57 -13.62
N HIS A 5 19.73 -1.15 -12.90
CA HIS A 5 19.56 -0.94 -11.47
C HIS A 5 20.20 -2.12 -10.73
N HIS A 6 21.39 -1.90 -10.18
CA HIS A 6 22.00 -2.84 -9.23
C HIS A 6 21.37 -2.61 -7.85
N HIS A 7 20.29 -3.32 -7.54
CA HIS A 7 19.74 -3.36 -6.19
C HIS A 7 20.30 -4.58 -5.47
N GLU A 8 20.96 -4.36 -4.35
CA GLU A 8 21.27 -5.45 -3.44
C GLU A 8 19.97 -5.97 -2.83
N ILE A 9 19.66 -7.23 -3.12
CA ILE A 9 18.49 -7.90 -2.57
C ILE A 9 18.82 -8.30 -1.13
N GLY A 10 18.04 -7.78 -0.18
CA GLY A 10 18.20 -8.03 1.25
C GLY A 10 17.24 -9.11 1.78
N ASP A 11 16.93 -8.99 3.07
CA ASP A 11 16.03 -9.89 3.78
C ASP A 11 14.58 -9.77 3.33
N VAL A 12 13.75 -10.77 3.67
CA VAL A 12 12.32 -10.75 3.43
C VAL A 12 11.67 -9.66 4.27
N ILE A 13 11.01 -8.70 3.59
CA ILE A 13 10.31 -7.58 4.23
C ILE A 13 8.79 -7.75 4.25
N LEU A 14 8.22 -8.49 3.30
CA LEU A 14 6.82 -8.88 3.29
C LEU A 14 6.73 -10.38 3.06
N ASP A 15 6.01 -11.07 3.92
CA ASP A 15 5.77 -12.50 3.83
C ASP A 15 4.27 -12.75 4.01
N CYS A 16 3.66 -13.35 2.99
CA CYS A 16 2.24 -13.68 2.93
C CYS A 16 2.10 -15.19 2.82
N GLU A 17 1.47 -15.82 3.80
CA GLU A 17 1.29 -17.27 3.87
C GLU A 17 -0.19 -17.62 3.86
N ASP A 18 -0.59 -18.47 2.94
CA ASP A 18 -1.92 -19.09 2.82
C ASP A 18 -3.08 -18.07 2.80
N ILE A 19 -2.90 -16.97 2.08
CA ILE A 19 -3.87 -15.89 1.99
C ILE A 19 -5.10 -16.35 1.20
N CYS A 20 -6.27 -16.28 1.83
CA CYS A 20 -7.55 -16.64 1.22
C CYS A 20 -8.55 -15.48 1.28
N SER A 21 -9.27 -15.30 0.17
CA SER A 21 -10.43 -14.40 0.10
C SER A 21 -11.61 -14.98 0.87
N ILE A 22 -12.48 -14.11 1.41
CA ILE A 22 -13.80 -14.52 1.92
C ILE A 22 -14.72 -15.09 0.83
N HIS A 23 -14.44 -14.80 -0.43
CA HIS A 23 -15.21 -15.29 -1.57
C HIS A 23 -14.53 -16.53 -2.15
N SER A 24 -15.22 -17.68 -2.12
CA SER A 24 -14.67 -18.96 -2.59
C SER A 24 -14.32 -19.00 -4.09
N ARG A 25 -14.87 -18.10 -4.89
CA ARG A 25 -14.55 -17.96 -6.32
C ARG A 25 -13.41 -16.98 -6.62
N SER A 26 -12.83 -16.36 -5.58
CA SER A 26 -11.69 -15.47 -5.68
C SER A 26 -10.39 -16.22 -5.37
N PHE A 27 -9.30 -15.50 -5.11
CA PHE A 27 -8.01 -16.12 -4.78
C PHE A 27 -8.10 -16.95 -3.49
N GLN A 28 -7.42 -18.11 -3.50
CA GLN A 28 -7.34 -19.04 -2.38
C GLN A 28 -5.92 -19.58 -2.26
N HIS A 29 -5.45 -19.76 -1.04
CA HIS A 29 -4.18 -20.40 -0.71
C HIS A 29 -2.96 -19.73 -1.39
N VAL A 30 -2.95 -18.39 -1.45
CA VAL A 30 -1.85 -17.65 -2.08
C VAL A 30 -0.74 -17.40 -1.07
N SER A 31 0.48 -17.82 -1.43
CA SER A 31 1.67 -17.57 -0.62
C SER A 31 2.77 -16.96 -1.48
N PHE A 32 3.42 -15.92 -0.99
CA PHE A 32 4.57 -15.28 -1.63
C PHE A 32 5.33 -14.43 -0.61
N HIS A 33 6.55 -14.08 -0.95
CA HIS A 33 7.35 -13.15 -0.18
C HIS A 33 8.00 -12.10 -1.08
N VAL A 34 8.33 -10.96 -0.49
CA VAL A 34 9.06 -9.86 -1.14
C VAL A 34 10.27 -9.50 -0.28
N LYS A 35 11.44 -9.42 -0.90
CA LYS A 35 12.68 -9.03 -0.26
C LYS A 35 12.94 -7.54 -0.40
N LYS A 36 13.75 -6.99 0.48
CA LYS A 36 14.21 -5.60 0.38
C LYS A 36 14.92 -5.37 -0.95
N GLY A 37 14.53 -4.31 -1.67
CA GLY A 37 15.08 -3.98 -2.99
C GLY A 37 14.56 -4.84 -4.15
N GLU A 38 13.67 -5.80 -3.88
CA GLU A 38 13.09 -6.67 -4.91
C GLU A 38 11.83 -6.06 -5.53
N ILE A 39 11.64 -6.30 -6.83
CA ILE A 39 10.40 -6.01 -7.56
C ILE A 39 9.77 -7.35 -7.93
N VAL A 40 8.62 -7.66 -7.35
CA VAL A 40 7.85 -8.88 -7.64
C VAL A 40 6.69 -8.54 -8.57
N GLY A 41 6.61 -9.26 -9.71
CA GLY A 41 5.53 -9.10 -10.69
C GLY A 41 4.46 -10.17 -10.53
N PHE A 42 3.19 -9.75 -10.50
CA PHE A 42 2.03 -10.66 -10.53
C PHE A 42 1.44 -10.70 -11.94
N GLY A 43 1.69 -11.78 -12.67
CA GLY A 43 1.13 -12.03 -14.00
C GLY A 43 -0.23 -12.75 -13.92
N GLY A 44 -1.09 -12.52 -14.91
CA GLY A 44 -2.37 -13.23 -15.04
C GLY A 44 -3.30 -12.60 -16.05
N LEU A 45 -4.30 -13.38 -16.50
CA LEU A 45 -5.34 -12.90 -17.40
C LEU A 45 -6.27 -11.89 -16.69
N VAL A 46 -7.11 -11.22 -17.48
CA VAL A 46 -8.19 -10.37 -16.94
C VAL A 46 -9.09 -11.24 -16.05
N GLY A 47 -9.38 -10.78 -14.84
CA GLY A 47 -10.12 -11.54 -13.83
C GLY A 47 -9.30 -12.49 -12.96
N ALA A 48 -7.96 -12.51 -13.08
CA ALA A 48 -7.08 -13.34 -12.25
C ALA A 48 -7.00 -12.90 -10.77
N GLN A 49 -7.81 -11.95 -10.35
CA GLN A 49 -7.98 -11.50 -8.96
C GLN A 49 -6.70 -10.90 -8.33
N ARG A 50 -5.81 -10.32 -9.16
CA ARG A 50 -4.57 -9.70 -8.68
C ARG A 50 -4.83 -8.45 -7.84
N THR A 51 -5.73 -7.60 -8.32
CA THR A 51 -6.15 -6.37 -7.60
C THR A 51 -6.82 -6.73 -6.29
N GLU A 52 -7.72 -7.73 -6.30
CA GLU A 52 -8.42 -8.20 -5.10
C GLU A 52 -7.46 -8.77 -4.05
N LEU A 53 -6.39 -9.47 -4.48
CA LEU A 53 -5.35 -9.96 -3.59
C LEU A 53 -4.61 -8.79 -2.91
N MET A 54 -4.17 -7.80 -3.68
CA MET A 54 -3.47 -6.62 -3.14
C MET A 54 -4.38 -5.81 -2.22
N GLU A 55 -5.65 -5.61 -2.60
CA GLU A 55 -6.66 -4.96 -1.76
C GLU A 55 -6.91 -5.73 -0.46
N GLY A 56 -6.87 -7.07 -0.50
CA GLY A 56 -6.98 -7.92 0.68
C GLY A 56 -5.79 -7.74 1.63
N ILE A 57 -4.56 -7.77 1.11
CA ILE A 57 -3.34 -7.56 1.89
C ILE A 57 -3.30 -6.14 2.48
N PHE A 58 -3.79 -5.15 1.75
CA PHE A 58 -3.84 -3.76 2.22
C PHE A 58 -5.02 -3.46 3.15
N GLY A 59 -5.97 -4.41 3.34
CA GLY A 59 -7.11 -4.26 4.23
C GLY A 59 -8.29 -3.47 3.67
N ILE A 60 -8.38 -3.33 2.34
CA ILE A 60 -9.58 -2.81 1.66
C ILE A 60 -10.64 -3.89 1.58
N ARG A 61 -10.22 -5.15 1.34
CA ARG A 61 -11.08 -6.33 1.37
C ARG A 61 -10.75 -7.21 2.56
N ASN A 62 -11.76 -7.91 3.07
CA ASN A 62 -11.55 -8.87 4.14
C ASN A 62 -10.95 -10.18 3.59
N LEU A 63 -10.02 -10.73 4.34
CA LEU A 63 -9.48 -12.07 4.15
C LEU A 63 -10.22 -13.06 5.06
N SER A 64 -10.40 -14.31 4.61
CA SER A 64 -10.96 -15.38 5.43
C SER A 64 -9.89 -16.06 6.28
N SER A 65 -8.67 -16.18 5.76
CA SER A 65 -7.52 -16.76 6.44
C SER A 65 -6.21 -16.29 5.84
N GLY A 66 -5.12 -16.65 6.48
CA GLY A 66 -3.75 -16.37 6.08
C GLY A 66 -2.99 -15.54 7.09
N THR A 67 -1.68 -15.51 6.92
CA THR A 67 -0.77 -14.75 7.78
C THR A 67 0.02 -13.75 6.95
N ILE A 68 0.08 -12.52 7.45
CA ILE A 68 0.90 -11.45 6.86
C ILE A 68 1.97 -11.07 7.88
N LYS A 69 3.24 -11.09 7.44
CA LYS A 69 4.37 -10.61 8.25
C LYS A 69 5.07 -9.47 7.52
N VAL A 70 5.39 -8.42 8.24
CA VAL A 70 6.17 -7.28 7.74
C VAL A 70 7.42 -7.15 8.59
N ASN A 71 8.59 -7.15 7.95
CA ASN A 71 9.90 -7.17 8.61
C ASN A 71 10.00 -8.29 9.68
N GLY A 72 9.50 -9.49 9.35
CA GLY A 72 9.51 -10.65 10.22
C GLY A 72 8.46 -10.64 11.35
N GLN A 73 7.70 -9.56 11.53
CA GLN A 73 6.66 -9.44 12.55
C GLN A 73 5.28 -9.70 11.96
N GLN A 74 4.51 -10.59 12.57
CA GLN A 74 3.13 -10.82 12.17
C GLN A 74 2.27 -9.59 12.46
N VAL A 75 1.52 -9.16 11.45
CA VAL A 75 0.63 -7.99 11.53
C VAL A 75 -0.82 -8.40 11.28
N THR A 76 -1.74 -7.75 11.98
CA THR A 76 -3.18 -7.91 11.75
C THR A 76 -3.69 -6.68 11.02
N ILE A 77 -4.09 -6.85 9.77
CA ILE A 77 -4.58 -5.78 8.90
C ILE A 77 -6.08 -5.97 8.70
N LYS A 78 -6.89 -5.08 9.29
CA LYS A 78 -8.35 -5.06 9.14
C LYS A 78 -8.84 -3.90 8.29
N GLN A 79 -8.00 -2.88 8.11
CA GLN A 79 -8.31 -1.67 7.35
C GLN A 79 -7.01 -1.06 6.80
N PRO A 80 -7.05 -0.21 5.77
CA PRO A 80 -5.87 0.39 5.16
C PRO A 80 -4.94 1.10 6.13
N LYS A 81 -5.50 1.72 7.17
CA LYS A 81 -4.72 2.40 8.22
C LYS A 81 -3.78 1.45 8.98
N ASP A 82 -4.15 0.18 9.13
CA ASP A 82 -3.32 -0.82 9.80
C ASP A 82 -2.14 -1.20 8.89
N ALA A 83 -2.39 -1.38 7.59
CA ALA A 83 -1.36 -1.62 6.58
C ALA A 83 -0.35 -0.46 6.52
N MET A 84 -0.84 0.78 6.48
CA MET A 84 0.02 1.97 6.50
C MET A 84 0.88 2.06 7.76
N LYS A 85 0.34 1.71 8.93
CA LYS A 85 1.12 1.65 10.18
C LYS A 85 2.19 0.57 10.15
N ALA A 86 1.95 -0.54 9.46
CA ALA A 86 2.92 -1.60 9.25
C ALA A 86 3.99 -1.24 8.20
N GLY A 87 3.87 -0.09 7.52
CA GLY A 87 4.83 0.38 6.52
C GLY A 87 4.48 -0.01 5.08
N LEU A 88 3.27 -0.53 4.84
CA LEU A 88 2.79 -0.82 3.49
C LEU A 88 2.18 0.43 2.86
N GLY A 89 2.40 0.61 1.55
CA GLY A 89 1.74 1.61 0.73
C GLY A 89 1.06 0.93 -0.47
N MET A 90 0.00 1.53 -0.99
CA MET A 90 -0.72 1.01 -2.15
C MET A 90 -1.00 2.15 -3.13
N ILE A 91 -0.71 1.89 -4.41
CA ILE A 91 -1.14 2.72 -5.53
C ILE A 91 -2.24 1.95 -6.26
N THR A 92 -3.38 2.58 -6.45
CA THR A 92 -4.55 1.94 -7.07
C THR A 92 -4.45 1.95 -8.59
N GLU A 93 -5.06 0.95 -9.25
CA GLU A 93 -5.14 0.86 -10.70
C GLU A 93 -6.05 1.95 -11.28
N ASP A 94 -7.21 2.18 -10.69
CA ASP A 94 -8.15 3.23 -11.07
C ASP A 94 -7.80 4.57 -10.39
N ARG A 95 -6.99 5.36 -11.09
CA ARG A 95 -6.57 6.69 -10.61
C ARG A 95 -7.73 7.63 -10.37
N ARG A 96 -8.75 7.61 -11.22
CA ARG A 96 -9.88 8.57 -11.17
C ARG A 96 -10.90 8.19 -10.11
N GLY A 97 -11.19 6.90 -9.96
CA GLY A 97 -12.20 6.42 -9.02
C GLY A 97 -11.68 6.27 -7.60
N THR A 98 -10.42 5.87 -7.43
CA THR A 98 -9.89 5.48 -6.12
C THR A 98 -8.55 6.11 -5.75
N GLY A 99 -7.83 6.69 -6.72
CA GLY A 99 -6.50 7.26 -6.48
C GLY A 99 -6.48 8.77 -6.25
N ILE A 100 -7.51 9.51 -6.68
CA ILE A 100 -7.59 10.96 -6.61
C ILE A 100 -8.96 11.39 -6.08
N VAL A 101 -8.98 12.34 -5.15
CA VAL A 101 -10.20 13.04 -4.72
C VAL A 101 -10.41 14.24 -5.63
N GLY A 102 -11.24 14.09 -6.67
CA GLY A 102 -11.35 15.06 -7.78
C GLY A 102 -11.86 16.45 -7.39
N CYS A 103 -12.55 16.59 -6.25
CA CYS A 103 -12.99 17.88 -5.73
C CYS A 103 -11.96 18.62 -4.87
N LEU A 104 -10.82 17.96 -4.57
CA LEU A 104 -9.73 18.56 -3.80
C LEU A 104 -8.64 19.13 -4.72
N SER A 105 -7.87 20.09 -4.20
CA SER A 105 -6.70 20.62 -4.89
C SER A 105 -5.62 19.54 -5.05
N ILE A 106 -4.67 19.74 -5.97
CA ILE A 106 -3.48 18.89 -6.12
C ILE A 106 -2.73 18.81 -4.79
N LYS A 107 -2.54 19.93 -4.12
CA LYS A 107 -1.91 20.02 -2.82
C LYS A 107 -2.59 19.16 -1.76
N ASP A 108 -3.92 19.20 -1.69
CA ASP A 108 -4.66 18.38 -0.72
C ASP A 108 -4.58 16.90 -1.06
N ASN A 109 -4.61 16.53 -2.35
CA ASN A 109 -4.43 15.14 -2.78
C ASN A 109 -3.03 14.60 -2.41
N VAL A 110 -1.97 15.39 -2.58
CA VAL A 110 -0.61 15.00 -2.16
C VAL A 110 -0.51 14.93 -0.63
N GLY A 111 -1.13 15.89 0.07
CA GLY A 111 -1.02 16.04 1.52
C GLY A 111 -1.90 15.09 2.34
N ILE A 112 -3.01 14.57 1.79
CA ILE A 112 -4.05 13.87 2.55
C ILE A 112 -3.54 12.69 3.37
N THR A 113 -2.55 11.96 2.86
CA THR A 113 -1.98 10.78 3.53
C THR A 113 -1.11 11.13 4.73
N ILE A 114 -0.61 12.35 4.79
CA ILE A 114 0.29 12.82 5.84
C ILE A 114 -0.40 13.73 6.87
N TYR A 115 -1.63 14.16 6.65
CA TYR A 115 -2.35 15.08 7.54
C TYR A 115 -2.37 14.62 9.00
N ASN A 116 -2.63 13.34 9.25
CA ASN A 116 -2.65 12.79 10.61
C ASN A 116 -1.31 12.85 11.34
N LYS A 117 -0.19 12.94 10.61
CA LYS A 117 1.17 13.03 11.16
C LYS A 117 1.56 14.48 11.51
N HIS A 118 0.84 15.46 10.95
CA HIS A 118 1.14 16.88 11.07
C HIS A 118 -0.03 17.66 11.69
N LEU A 119 -0.55 17.12 12.80
CA LEU A 119 -1.57 17.78 13.63
C LEU A 119 -0.88 18.49 14.82
N LYS A 120 -1.10 19.81 14.95
CA LYS A 120 -0.80 20.57 16.15
C LYS A 120 -1.90 20.38 17.19
N ALA A 121 -1.52 20.14 18.43
CA ALA A 121 -2.45 19.87 19.53
C ALA A 121 -3.47 18.73 19.25
N GLY A 122 -3.17 17.83 18.29
CA GLY A 122 -3.99 16.66 17.97
C GLY A 122 -5.21 16.92 17.07
N PHE A 123 -5.52 18.18 16.72
CA PHE A 123 -6.73 18.52 15.95
C PHE A 123 -6.56 19.66 14.94
N VAL A 124 -5.46 20.39 14.95
CA VAL A 124 -5.20 21.50 14.01
C VAL A 124 -4.12 21.10 13.02
N LEU A 125 -4.38 21.20 11.71
CA LEU A 125 -3.40 20.93 10.68
C LEU A 125 -2.24 21.95 10.69
N ASP A 126 -1.01 21.45 10.66
CA ASP A 126 0.19 22.27 10.49
C ASP A 126 0.41 22.60 9.01
N HIS A 127 -0.39 23.53 8.49
CA HIS A 127 -0.34 23.94 7.09
C HIS A 127 1.05 24.38 6.60
N PRO A 128 1.88 25.14 7.34
CA PRO A 128 3.21 25.50 6.90
C PRO A 128 4.10 24.28 6.63
N THR A 129 4.11 23.30 7.55
CA THR A 129 4.90 22.07 7.39
C THR A 129 4.38 21.21 6.25
N ILE A 130 3.05 21.06 6.12
CA ILE A 130 2.41 20.30 5.03
C ILE A 130 2.73 20.94 3.68
N ASN A 131 2.64 22.27 3.56
CA ASN A 131 2.97 22.99 2.33
C ASN A 131 4.40 22.72 1.89
N LYS A 132 5.35 22.82 2.80
CA LYS A 132 6.76 22.56 2.50
C LYS A 132 6.96 21.14 1.98
N ILE A 133 6.36 20.13 2.61
CA ILE A 133 6.49 18.72 2.17
C ILE A 133 5.88 18.54 0.77
N VAL A 134 4.73 19.16 0.50
CA VAL A 134 4.07 19.08 -0.83
C VAL A 134 4.91 19.77 -1.90
N ASP A 135 5.44 20.96 -1.62
CA ASP A 135 6.29 21.70 -2.55
C ASP A 135 7.58 20.93 -2.86
N ASP A 136 8.24 20.36 -1.83
CA ASP A 136 9.44 19.52 -2.00
C ASP A 136 9.13 18.27 -2.84
N SER A 137 7.96 17.65 -2.67
CA SER A 137 7.52 16.47 -3.45
C SER A 137 7.20 16.80 -4.90
N SER A 138 6.82 18.04 -5.22
CA SER A 138 6.50 18.49 -6.57
C SER A 138 7.72 18.83 -7.42
N GLN A 139 8.89 18.96 -6.80
CA GLN A 139 10.18 19.30 -7.45
C GLN A 139 11.02 18.06 -7.80
N GLN A 140 10.60 16.86 -7.38
CA GLN A 140 11.22 15.57 -7.73
C GLN A 140 10.58 14.94 -8.97
#